data_7a3827f9ad2509bb36b6fa707f10ea8e
#
_entry.id   7a3827f9ad2509bb36b6fa707f10ea8e
#
_cell.length_a   1.000
_cell.length_b   1.000
_cell.length_c   1.000
_cell.angle_alpha   90.00
_cell.angle_beta   90.00
_cell.angle_gamma   90.00
#
_symmetry.space_group_name_H-M   'P 1'
#
loop_
_entity.id
_entity.type
_entity.pdbx_description
1 polymer ?
#
loop_
_entity_poly.entity_id
_entity_poly.type
_entity_poly.pdbx_seq_one_letter_code
_entity_poly.pdbx_strand_id
1 'polypeptide(L)'
;MSLMRIALLQADPTVGDLSGNADRLLALAQQAAEAGANVAVSTELGITGYPPRDLLMSPDFVHAAFEKAQSCMPPIPTLIGTPVPGQDPETAPANGVVGVGEGMRGKVVALKQLLPTYDVFDEARYFRPGSRPG
;
A
#
# COMPACT_ATOMS: atom_id res chain seq x y z
N MET A 1 6.96 30.26 -7.39
CA MET A 1 6.67 29.15 -6.45
C MET A 1 5.92 28.06 -7.17
N SER A 2 6.42 26.85 -7.13
CA SER A 2 5.73 25.70 -7.70
C SER A 2 4.73 25.15 -6.69
N LEU A 3 3.56 24.75 -7.18
CA LEU A 3 2.55 24.05 -6.39
C LEU A 3 2.59 22.57 -6.76
N MET A 4 2.54 21.71 -5.75
CA MET A 4 2.37 20.29 -5.95
C MET A 4 0.92 19.93 -5.65
N ARG A 5 0.30 19.23 -6.60
CA ARG A 5 -1.06 18.69 -6.42
C ARG A 5 -0.96 17.22 -6.06
N ILE A 6 -1.47 16.90 -4.89
CA ILE A 6 -1.50 15.52 -4.40
C ILE A 6 -2.94 15.03 -4.45
N ALA A 7 -3.16 13.91 -5.13
CA ALA A 7 -4.47 13.27 -5.17
C ALA A 7 -4.54 12.16 -4.14
N LEU A 8 -5.59 12.17 -3.34
CA LEU A 8 -5.90 11.08 -2.42
C LEU A 8 -6.84 10.11 -3.13
N LEU A 9 -6.38 8.88 -3.32
CA LEU A 9 -7.13 7.85 -4.03
C LEU A 9 -8.03 7.13 -3.04
N GLN A 10 -9.23 7.64 -2.85
CA GLN A 10 -10.23 7.06 -1.95
C GLN A 10 -10.96 5.94 -2.66
N ALA A 11 -10.27 4.82 -2.83
CA ALA A 11 -10.88 3.60 -3.35
C ALA A 11 -11.67 2.92 -2.24
N ASP A 12 -12.65 2.13 -2.62
CA ASP A 12 -13.36 1.23 -1.72
C ASP A 12 -12.86 -0.19 -2.01
N PRO A 13 -11.70 -0.58 -1.45
CA PRO A 13 -11.10 -1.85 -1.80
C PRO A 13 -11.88 -3.02 -1.21
N THR A 14 -11.87 -4.13 -1.95
CA THR A 14 -12.41 -5.40 -1.47
C THR A 14 -11.29 -6.20 -0.82
N VAL A 15 -11.46 -6.58 0.44
CA VAL A 15 -10.45 -7.35 1.16
C VAL A 15 -10.12 -8.64 0.39
N GLY A 16 -8.82 -8.84 0.12
CA GLY A 16 -8.31 -10.02 -0.57
C GLY A 16 -8.34 -9.97 -2.09
N ASP A 17 -9.01 -9.00 -2.71
CA ASP A 17 -9.09 -8.88 -4.16
C ASP A 17 -7.93 -8.02 -4.71
N LEU A 18 -6.74 -8.61 -4.75
CA LEU A 18 -5.53 -7.90 -5.14
C LEU A 18 -5.64 -7.28 -6.54
N SER A 19 -6.07 -8.07 -7.51
CA SER A 19 -6.17 -7.60 -8.91
C SER A 19 -7.23 -6.52 -9.05
N GLY A 20 -8.40 -6.70 -8.45
CA GLY A 20 -9.47 -5.70 -8.51
C GLY A 20 -9.07 -4.41 -7.80
N ASN A 21 -8.41 -4.51 -6.67
CA ASN A 21 -7.93 -3.33 -5.94
C ASN A 21 -6.86 -2.57 -6.74
N ALA A 22 -5.92 -3.30 -7.35
CA ALA A 22 -4.90 -2.69 -8.20
C ALA A 22 -5.54 -1.96 -9.39
N ASP A 23 -6.50 -2.58 -10.04
CA ASP A 23 -7.20 -1.99 -11.20
C ASP A 23 -7.93 -0.70 -10.80
N ARG A 24 -8.58 -0.69 -9.64
CA ARG A 24 -9.24 0.53 -9.13
C ARG A 24 -8.25 1.64 -8.81
N LEU A 25 -7.13 1.30 -8.18
CA LEU A 25 -6.10 2.29 -7.88
C LEU A 25 -5.50 2.88 -9.15
N LEU A 26 -5.23 2.04 -10.16
CA LEU A 26 -4.71 2.52 -11.44
C LEU A 26 -5.73 3.42 -12.17
N ALA A 27 -7.01 3.07 -12.14
CA ALA A 27 -8.05 3.90 -12.74
C ALA A 27 -8.15 5.27 -12.06
N LEU A 28 -8.08 5.30 -10.72
CA LEU A 28 -8.11 6.54 -9.96
C LEU A 28 -6.83 7.37 -10.19
N ALA A 29 -5.67 6.72 -10.30
CA ALA A 29 -4.42 7.41 -10.62
C ALA A 29 -4.47 8.04 -12.01
N GLN A 30 -5.11 7.38 -12.98
CA GLN A 30 -5.32 7.93 -14.32
C GLN A 30 -6.20 9.18 -14.26
N GLN A 31 -7.30 9.12 -13.52
CA GLN A 31 -8.18 10.28 -13.32
C GLN A 31 -7.43 11.42 -12.63
N ALA A 32 -6.62 11.10 -11.64
CA ALA A 32 -5.81 12.10 -10.92
C ALA A 32 -4.83 12.79 -11.88
N ALA A 33 -4.15 12.02 -12.73
CA ALA A 33 -3.23 12.58 -13.73
C ALA A 33 -3.95 13.51 -14.69
N GLU A 34 -5.12 13.12 -15.17
CA GLU A 34 -5.93 13.94 -16.06
C GLU A 34 -6.41 15.24 -15.40
N ALA A 35 -6.60 15.21 -14.10
CA ALA A 35 -6.97 16.38 -13.29
C ALA A 35 -5.77 17.26 -12.92
N GLY A 36 -4.57 16.89 -13.34
CA GLY A 36 -3.36 17.69 -13.10
C GLY A 36 -2.61 17.37 -11.81
N ALA A 37 -2.89 16.24 -11.17
CA ALA A 37 -2.14 15.83 -9.98
C ALA A 37 -0.70 15.46 -10.37
N ASN A 38 0.22 15.76 -9.46
CA ASN A 38 1.64 15.44 -9.61
C ASN A 38 2.00 14.10 -8.95
N VAL A 39 1.28 13.77 -7.89
CA VAL A 39 1.48 12.56 -7.07
C VAL A 39 0.12 12.05 -6.63
N ALA A 40 -0.04 10.74 -6.54
CA ALA A 40 -1.23 10.12 -5.99
C ALA A 40 -0.87 9.25 -4.78
N VAL A 41 -1.78 9.14 -3.81
CA VAL A 41 -1.57 8.38 -2.59
C VAL A 41 -2.81 7.53 -2.32
N SER A 42 -2.63 6.21 -2.17
CA SER A 42 -3.73 5.33 -1.81
C SER A 42 -4.03 5.41 -0.31
N THR A 43 -5.13 4.79 0.09
CA THR A 43 -5.41 4.56 1.51
C THR A 43 -4.47 3.51 2.08
N GLU A 44 -4.42 3.42 3.41
CA GLU A 44 -3.67 2.38 4.12
C GLU A 44 -4.09 1.00 3.62
N LEU A 45 -3.09 0.15 3.31
CA LEU A 45 -3.33 -1.19 2.77
C LEU A 45 -4.29 -1.21 1.58
N GLY A 46 -4.15 -0.22 0.70
CA GLY A 46 -5.05 -0.07 -0.45
C GLY A 46 -5.04 -1.26 -1.40
N ILE A 47 -3.94 -2.02 -1.45
CA ILE A 47 -3.85 -3.20 -2.32
C ILE A 47 -4.60 -4.42 -1.75
N THR A 48 -4.63 -4.59 -0.43
CA THR A 48 -5.29 -5.73 0.22
C THR A 48 -6.71 -5.45 0.67
N GLY A 49 -7.05 -4.18 0.83
CA GLY A 49 -8.19 -3.77 1.62
C GLY A 49 -7.85 -3.79 3.12
N TYR A 50 -8.63 -3.10 3.93
CA TYR A 50 -8.41 -2.96 5.36
C TYR A 50 -9.68 -3.29 6.14
N PRO A 51 -9.60 -4.11 7.20
CA PRO A 51 -8.43 -4.84 7.67
C PRO A 51 -8.34 -6.24 7.00
N PRO A 52 -7.15 -6.64 6.53
CA PRO A 52 -7.00 -7.95 5.89
C PRO A 52 -6.96 -9.13 6.87
N ARG A 53 -6.74 -8.89 8.14
CA ARG A 53 -6.80 -9.89 9.25
C ARG A 53 -5.97 -11.14 8.97
N ASP A 54 -6.58 -12.33 9.05
CA ASP A 54 -5.87 -13.62 8.96
C ASP A 54 -5.23 -13.88 7.60
N LEU A 55 -5.59 -13.15 6.55
CA LEU A 55 -4.89 -13.24 5.27
C LEU A 55 -3.39 -12.93 5.42
N LEU A 56 -3.04 -12.07 6.37
CA LEU A 56 -1.64 -11.70 6.64
C LEU A 56 -0.83 -12.84 7.26
N MET A 57 -1.49 -13.90 7.75
CA MET A 57 -0.83 -15.08 8.27
C MET A 57 -0.29 -15.98 7.14
N SER A 58 -0.70 -15.74 5.91
CA SER A 58 -0.23 -16.48 4.74
C SER A 58 0.94 -15.72 4.09
N PRO A 59 2.18 -16.25 4.14
CA PRO A 59 3.31 -15.64 3.45
C PRO A 59 3.08 -15.49 1.95
N ASP A 60 2.40 -16.46 1.32
CA ASP A 60 2.10 -16.39 -0.11
C ASP A 60 1.19 -15.22 -0.44
N PHE A 61 0.17 -14.97 0.38
CA PHE A 61 -0.71 -13.82 0.19
C PHE A 61 0.06 -12.50 0.36
N VAL A 62 0.90 -12.40 1.39
CA VAL A 62 1.70 -11.20 1.66
C VAL A 62 2.63 -10.91 0.47
N HIS A 63 3.33 -11.93 -0.04
CA HIS A 63 4.20 -11.77 -1.20
C HIS A 63 3.41 -11.37 -2.45
N ALA A 64 2.26 -12.01 -2.69
CA ALA A 64 1.41 -11.68 -3.84
C ALA A 64 0.92 -10.23 -3.77
N ALA A 65 0.53 -9.77 -2.59
CA ALA A 65 0.09 -8.38 -2.40
C ALA A 65 1.22 -7.39 -2.66
N PHE A 66 2.40 -7.66 -2.11
CA PHE A 66 3.56 -6.80 -2.27
C PHE A 66 3.99 -6.73 -3.75
N GLU A 67 4.10 -7.86 -4.42
CA GLU A 67 4.44 -7.92 -5.83
C GLU A 67 3.40 -7.20 -6.71
N LYS A 68 2.12 -7.39 -6.40
CA LYS A 68 1.04 -6.70 -7.13
C LYS A 68 1.19 -5.19 -7.00
N ALA A 69 1.44 -4.69 -5.79
CA ALA A 69 1.63 -3.26 -5.57
C ALA A 69 2.85 -2.74 -6.33
N GLN A 70 3.98 -3.45 -6.26
CA GLN A 70 5.21 -3.05 -6.94
C GLN A 70 5.09 -3.09 -8.47
N SER A 71 4.22 -3.94 -9.01
CA SER A 71 4.05 -4.11 -10.45
C SER A 71 3.11 -3.08 -11.08
N CYS A 72 2.41 -2.27 -10.28
CA CYS A 72 1.52 -1.25 -10.79
C CYS A 72 2.31 -0.18 -11.57
N MET A 73 1.76 0.24 -12.71
CA MET A 73 2.39 1.23 -13.59
C MET A 73 1.45 2.41 -13.82
N PRO A 74 1.26 3.25 -12.80
CA PRO A 74 0.39 4.43 -12.94
C PRO A 74 1.07 5.51 -13.79
N PRO A 75 0.29 6.45 -14.36
CA PRO A 75 0.82 7.52 -15.18
C PRO A 75 1.58 8.60 -14.40
N ILE A 76 1.39 8.68 -13.10
CA ILE A 76 2.10 9.62 -12.21
C ILE A 76 2.67 8.85 -11.02
N PRO A 77 3.72 9.39 -10.36
CA PRO A 77 4.22 8.78 -9.13
C PRO A 77 3.08 8.54 -8.14
N THR A 78 2.97 7.31 -7.65
CA THR A 78 1.86 6.89 -6.80
C THR A 78 2.39 6.09 -5.62
N LEU A 79 1.89 6.39 -4.44
CA LEU A 79 2.21 5.69 -3.20
C LEU A 79 1.07 4.71 -2.90
N ILE A 80 1.40 3.42 -2.79
CA ILE A 80 0.40 2.36 -2.57
C ILE A 80 0.66 1.67 -1.24
N GLY A 81 -0.35 1.64 -0.39
CA GLY A 81 -0.32 0.90 0.87
C GLY A 81 -0.38 -0.61 0.64
N THR A 82 0.56 -1.35 1.24
CA THR A 82 0.71 -2.79 1.06
C THR A 82 1.38 -3.41 2.28
N PRO A 83 1.08 -4.69 2.60
CA PRO A 83 1.95 -5.40 3.52
C PRO A 83 3.32 -5.59 2.87
N VAL A 84 4.37 -5.47 3.68
CA VAL A 84 5.75 -5.64 3.24
C VAL A 84 6.31 -6.89 3.91
N PRO A 85 6.75 -7.90 3.14
CA PRO A 85 7.24 -9.15 3.73
C PRO A 85 8.42 -8.93 4.68
N GLY A 86 8.55 -9.80 5.67
CA GLY A 86 9.76 -9.90 6.47
C GLY A 86 10.89 -10.57 5.70
N GLN A 87 12.05 -10.70 6.35
CA GLN A 87 13.22 -11.33 5.72
C GLN A 87 13.06 -12.83 5.50
N ASP A 88 12.20 -13.46 6.26
CA ASP A 88 11.89 -14.89 6.16
C ASP A 88 10.39 -15.13 6.38
N PRO A 89 9.87 -16.34 6.03
CA PRO A 89 8.43 -16.62 6.14
C PRO A 89 7.87 -16.57 7.57
N GLU A 90 8.72 -16.68 8.58
CA GLU A 90 8.28 -16.67 9.98
C GLU A 90 8.20 -15.24 10.56
N THR A 91 8.85 -14.29 9.90
CA THR A 91 8.82 -12.89 10.32
C THR A 91 7.53 -12.25 9.85
N ALA A 92 6.77 -11.67 10.78
CA ALA A 92 5.54 -10.96 10.44
C ALA A 92 5.81 -9.82 9.44
N PRO A 93 4.86 -9.55 8.51
CA PRO A 93 5.01 -8.44 7.60
C PRO A 93 4.95 -7.09 8.32
N ALA A 94 5.44 -6.06 7.68
CA ALA A 94 5.19 -4.68 8.09
C ALA A 94 4.03 -4.11 7.29
N ASN A 95 3.35 -3.12 7.85
CA ASN A 95 2.37 -2.31 7.12
C ASN A 95 3.14 -1.14 6.50
N GLY A 96 3.18 -1.10 5.20
CA GLY A 96 4.05 -0.15 4.52
C GLY A 96 3.46 0.48 3.28
N VAL A 97 4.31 1.24 2.62
CA VAL A 97 3.97 1.97 1.39
C VAL A 97 5.09 1.75 0.39
N VAL A 98 4.71 1.41 -0.84
CA VAL A 98 5.65 1.37 -1.96
C VAL A 98 5.37 2.53 -2.90
N GLY A 99 6.42 3.07 -3.51
CA GLY A 99 6.30 4.07 -4.56
C GLY A 99 6.39 3.40 -5.92
N VAL A 100 5.44 3.71 -6.79
CA VAL A 100 5.39 3.19 -8.17
C VAL A 100 5.20 4.34 -9.15
N GLY A 101 5.45 4.08 -10.42
CA GLY A 101 5.44 5.09 -11.45
C GLY A 101 6.83 5.64 -11.70
N GLU A 102 6.92 6.66 -12.53
CA GLU A 102 8.19 7.23 -12.97
C GLU A 102 9.08 7.62 -11.79
N GLY A 103 10.28 7.09 -11.76
CA GLY A 103 11.30 7.41 -10.77
C GLY A 103 11.18 6.67 -9.43
N MET A 104 10.07 5.96 -9.18
CA MET A 104 9.81 5.34 -7.88
C MET A 104 10.26 3.88 -7.79
N ARG A 105 10.18 3.13 -8.87
CA ARG A 105 10.73 1.76 -9.03
C ARG A 105 10.19 0.71 -8.06
N GLY A 106 9.01 0.88 -7.50
CA GLY A 106 8.44 -0.10 -6.55
C GLY A 106 9.14 -0.17 -5.21
N LYS A 107 9.89 0.85 -4.84
CA LYS A 107 10.63 0.85 -3.57
C LYS A 107 9.70 1.06 -2.38
N VAL A 108 10.04 0.40 -1.27
CA VAL A 108 9.40 0.68 0.02
C VAL A 108 9.87 2.06 0.48
N VAL A 109 8.92 2.97 0.70
CA VAL A 109 9.22 4.35 1.10
C VAL A 109 8.89 4.64 2.55
N ALA A 110 8.01 3.84 3.17
CA ALA A 110 7.65 4.02 4.58
C ALA A 110 7.14 2.72 5.18
N LEU A 111 7.34 2.55 6.49
CA LEU A 111 6.78 1.46 7.28
C LEU A 111 6.11 2.05 8.52
N LYS A 112 4.90 1.57 8.83
CA LYS A 112 4.16 2.00 9.99
C LYS A 112 4.87 1.56 11.28
N GLN A 113 5.09 2.48 12.20
CA GLN A 113 5.81 2.22 13.45
C GLN A 113 4.86 1.99 14.62
N LEU A 114 3.81 2.77 14.72
CA LEU A 114 2.84 2.69 15.83
C LEU A 114 1.65 1.85 15.39
N LEU A 115 1.47 0.70 16.03
CA LEU A 115 0.41 -0.26 15.70
C LEU A 115 -0.71 -0.17 16.74
N PRO A 116 -1.91 0.26 16.36
CA PRO A 116 -3.03 0.29 17.30
C PRO A 116 -3.43 -1.12 17.72
N THR A 117 -3.71 -1.29 19.00
CA THR A 117 -4.08 -2.59 19.58
C THR A 117 -5.43 -2.54 20.29
N TYR A 118 -6.17 -1.47 20.13
CA TYR A 118 -7.46 -1.25 20.78
C TYR A 118 -8.61 -1.39 19.77
N ASP A 119 -9.81 -1.73 20.32
CA ASP A 119 -11.04 -1.85 19.54
C ASP A 119 -10.90 -2.92 18.43
N VAL A 120 -11.25 -2.57 17.19
CA VAL A 120 -11.09 -3.46 16.03
C VAL A 120 -9.67 -3.46 15.47
N PHE A 121 -8.79 -2.61 16.01
CA PHE A 121 -7.43 -2.41 15.52
C PHE A 121 -6.46 -3.30 16.28
N ASP A 122 -6.38 -4.57 15.93
CA ASP A 122 -5.44 -5.51 16.56
C ASP A 122 -4.25 -5.75 15.62
N GLU A 123 -3.58 -4.64 15.25
CA GLU A 123 -2.53 -4.70 14.24
C GLU A 123 -1.25 -5.38 14.71
N ALA A 124 -0.91 -5.27 16.00
CA ALA A 124 0.28 -5.92 16.54
C ALA A 124 0.22 -7.46 16.44
N ARG A 125 -0.98 -8.03 16.27
CA ARG A 125 -1.17 -9.47 16.06
C ARG A 125 -0.64 -9.90 14.67
N TYR A 126 -0.73 -9.02 13.67
CA TYR A 126 -0.47 -9.35 12.27
C TYR A 126 0.78 -8.69 11.72
N PHE A 127 1.17 -7.54 12.24
CA PHE A 127 2.27 -6.74 11.71
C PHE A 127 3.39 -6.56 12.71
N ARG A 128 4.61 -6.42 12.19
CA ARG A 128 5.74 -5.89 12.95
C ARG A 128 5.82 -4.38 12.74
N PRO A 129 6.25 -3.61 13.77
CA PRO A 129 6.46 -2.17 13.60
C PRO A 129 7.70 -1.89 12.75
N GLY A 130 7.67 -0.77 12.02
CA GLY A 130 8.85 -0.25 11.37
C GLY A 130 9.84 0.31 12.40
N SER A 131 11.13 0.26 12.07
CA SER A 131 12.20 0.70 12.97
C SER A 131 12.78 2.07 12.61
N ARG A 132 12.40 2.65 11.48
CA ARG A 132 12.89 3.94 10.99
C ARG A 132 11.75 4.78 10.47
N PRO A 133 11.83 6.11 10.61
CA PRO A 133 10.91 7.02 9.92
C PRO A 133 10.99 6.82 8.40
N GLY A 134 9.87 6.97 7.73
CA GLY A 134 9.79 6.89 6.28
C GLY A 134 10.28 8.14 5.59
#